data_a7277ae276d544ae6e290ab7c9e5b120
#
_entry.id   a7277ae276d544ae6e290ab7c9e5b120
#
_cell.length_a   1.000
_cell.length_b   1.000
_cell.length_c   1.000
_cell.angle_alpha   90.00
_cell.angle_beta   90.00
_cell.angle_gamma   90.00
#
_symmetry.space_group_name_H-M   'P 1'
#
loop_
_entity.id
_entity.type
_entity.pdbx_description
1 polymer ?
#
loop_
_entity_poly.entity_id
_entity_poly.type
_entity_poly.pdbx_seq_one_letter_code
_entity_poly.pdbx_strand_id
1 'polypeptide(L)'
;MLRIIVMGVSGSGKSTVGEKIADALDLPFLEGDSLHPKSNVDKMSAGIPLQDEDRWPWLDKIGERLAASTDGIVVSCSALKKIYRDRLRSAAGAPVLFVFLDGSFEVLHEHMGHRTGHFMPVTMLESQIATLESPVGEPLVFRADIAESVEKIVSDSLEWIRSVQL
;
A
#
# COMPACT_ATOMS: atom_id res chain seq x y z
N MET A 1 15.20 9.38 8.79
CA MET A 1 14.02 8.62 9.25
C MET A 1 13.19 8.18 8.04
N LEU A 2 12.84 6.91 7.98
CA LEU A 2 12.13 6.34 6.84
C LEU A 2 10.64 6.19 7.13
N ARG A 3 9.81 6.80 6.29
CA ARG A 3 8.36 6.61 6.27
C ARG A 3 8.03 5.99 4.93
N ILE A 4 7.62 4.72 4.94
CA ILE A 4 7.47 3.91 3.73
C ILE A 4 6.05 3.41 3.63
N ILE A 5 5.42 3.59 2.47
CA ILE A 5 4.13 3.00 2.14
C ILE A 5 4.34 1.96 1.05
N VAL A 6 3.91 0.73 1.31
CA VAL A 6 3.84 -0.33 0.31
C VAL A 6 2.42 -0.32 -0.24
N MET A 7 2.28 0.06 -1.51
CA MET A 7 0.98 0.32 -2.13
C MET A 7 0.68 -0.65 -3.27
N GLY A 8 -0.57 -0.72 -3.63
CA GLY A 8 -1.05 -1.54 -4.74
C GLY A 8 -2.48 -1.99 -4.50
N VAL A 9 -3.05 -2.68 -5.47
CA VAL A 9 -4.40 -3.24 -5.37
C VAL A 9 -4.40 -4.51 -4.50
N SER A 10 -5.59 -5.02 -4.18
CA SER A 10 -5.72 -6.31 -3.48
C SER A 10 -5.03 -7.42 -4.25
N GLY A 11 -4.40 -8.32 -3.52
CA GLY A 11 -3.68 -9.45 -4.12
C GLY A 11 -2.27 -9.13 -4.57
N SER A 12 -1.82 -7.88 -4.44
CA SER A 12 -0.47 -7.49 -4.87
C SER A 12 0.63 -7.92 -3.91
N GLY A 13 0.28 -8.34 -2.68
CA GLY A 13 1.27 -8.80 -1.70
C GLY A 13 1.79 -7.72 -0.76
N LYS A 14 1.04 -6.63 -0.58
CA LYS A 14 1.47 -5.48 0.25
C LYS A 14 1.90 -5.86 1.66
N SER A 15 1.10 -6.68 2.34
CA SER A 15 1.40 -7.04 3.74
C SER A 15 2.67 -7.89 3.83
N THR A 16 2.79 -8.89 2.96
CA THR A 16 3.96 -9.78 2.95
C THR A 16 5.25 -9.00 2.64
N VAL A 17 5.22 -8.18 1.59
CA VAL A 17 6.38 -7.37 1.21
C VAL A 17 6.68 -6.31 2.27
N GLY A 18 5.65 -5.66 2.78
CA GLY A 18 5.80 -4.62 3.81
C GLY A 18 6.41 -5.16 5.09
N GLU A 19 5.95 -6.31 5.56
CA GLU A 19 6.50 -6.94 6.77
C GLU A 19 7.98 -7.30 6.58
N LYS A 20 8.35 -7.84 5.41
CA LYS A 20 9.74 -8.22 5.13
C LYS A 20 10.65 -7.00 5.01
N ILE A 21 10.17 -5.92 4.41
CA ILE A 21 10.92 -4.65 4.36
C ILE A 21 11.12 -4.10 5.77
N ALA A 22 10.06 -4.09 6.58
CA ALA A 22 10.13 -3.60 7.96
C ALA A 22 11.12 -4.40 8.79
N ASP A 23 11.09 -5.73 8.67
CA ASP A 23 12.03 -6.60 9.38
C ASP A 23 13.47 -6.31 8.99
N ALA A 24 13.73 -6.17 7.69
CA ALA A 24 15.08 -5.90 7.20
C ALA A 24 15.63 -4.54 7.65
N LEU A 25 14.75 -3.55 7.86
CA LEU A 25 15.11 -2.20 8.28
C LEU A 25 14.99 -2.01 9.81
N ASP A 26 14.55 -3.05 10.51
CA ASP A 26 14.28 -2.98 11.96
C ASP A 26 13.29 -1.86 12.30
N LEU A 27 12.20 -1.80 11.54
CA LEU A 27 11.13 -0.82 11.70
C LEU A 27 9.81 -1.52 12.02
N PRO A 28 8.89 -0.82 12.72
CA PRO A 28 7.54 -1.36 12.89
C PRO A 28 6.78 -1.42 11.57
N PHE A 29 5.90 -2.41 11.45
CA PHE A 29 4.98 -2.56 10.33
C PHE A 29 3.55 -2.30 10.80
N LEU A 30 2.80 -1.52 10.02
CA LEU A 30 1.38 -1.25 10.26
C LEU A 30 0.57 -1.68 9.04
N GLU A 31 -0.42 -2.54 9.29
CA GLU A 31 -1.42 -2.89 8.26
C GLU A 31 -2.40 -1.73 8.14
N GLY A 32 -2.32 -0.99 7.03
CA GLY A 32 -3.17 0.20 6.82
C GLY A 32 -4.65 -0.12 6.83
N ASP A 33 -5.04 -1.30 6.32
CA ASP A 33 -6.45 -1.71 6.31
C ASP A 33 -7.04 -1.80 7.72
N SER A 34 -6.23 -2.04 8.74
CA SER A 34 -6.70 -2.10 10.13
C SER A 34 -7.24 -0.76 10.65
N LEU A 35 -6.93 0.33 9.96
CA LEU A 35 -7.37 1.68 10.34
C LEU A 35 -8.68 2.10 9.66
N HIS A 36 -9.26 1.27 8.82
CA HIS A 36 -10.57 1.55 8.24
C HIS A 36 -11.65 1.61 9.32
N PRO A 37 -12.54 2.61 9.29
CA PRO A 37 -13.71 2.60 10.15
C PRO A 37 -14.64 1.44 9.78
N LYS A 38 -15.47 1.02 10.72
CA LYS A 38 -16.40 -0.12 10.53
C LYS A 38 -17.27 0.04 9.30
N SER A 39 -17.73 1.25 9.01
CA SER A 39 -18.55 1.52 7.82
C SER A 39 -17.84 1.15 6.52
N ASN A 40 -16.53 1.39 6.44
CA ASN A 40 -15.74 1.00 5.27
C ASN A 40 -15.58 -0.52 5.19
N VAL A 41 -15.31 -1.16 6.32
CA VAL A 41 -15.19 -2.63 6.39
C VAL A 41 -16.47 -3.29 5.93
N ASP A 42 -17.63 -2.78 6.41
CA ASP A 42 -18.93 -3.30 6.02
C ASP A 42 -19.19 -3.18 4.52
N LYS A 43 -18.85 -2.04 3.92
CA LYS A 43 -18.97 -1.85 2.47
C LYS A 43 -18.10 -2.84 1.70
N MET A 44 -16.83 -2.94 2.05
CA MET A 44 -15.89 -3.82 1.37
C MET A 44 -16.33 -5.29 1.47
N SER A 45 -16.82 -5.71 2.65
CA SER A 45 -17.31 -7.07 2.85
C SER A 45 -18.54 -7.36 2.00
N ALA A 46 -19.36 -6.36 1.73
CA ALA A 46 -20.54 -6.48 0.89
C ALA A 46 -20.23 -6.33 -0.61
N GLY A 47 -18.96 -6.13 -0.99
CA GLY A 47 -18.58 -5.91 -2.38
C GLY A 47 -18.89 -4.51 -2.90
N ILE A 48 -19.14 -3.56 -2.01
CA ILE A 48 -19.45 -2.18 -2.37
C ILE A 48 -18.15 -1.37 -2.40
N PRO A 49 -17.79 -0.78 -3.55
CA PRO A 49 -16.59 0.07 -3.63
C PRO A 49 -16.69 1.30 -2.73
N LEU A 50 -15.57 1.68 -2.13
CA LEU A 50 -15.51 2.89 -1.33
C LEU A 50 -15.50 4.14 -2.22
N GLN A 51 -16.20 5.18 -1.78
CA GLN A 51 -16.12 6.51 -2.37
C GLN A 51 -14.94 7.28 -1.77
N ASP A 52 -14.57 8.40 -2.38
CA ASP A 52 -13.48 9.24 -1.86
C ASP A 52 -13.76 9.68 -0.43
N GLU A 53 -14.99 10.09 -0.14
CA GLU A 53 -15.42 10.55 1.18
C GLU A 53 -15.26 9.47 2.26
N ASP A 54 -15.43 8.21 1.89
CA ASP A 54 -15.23 7.09 2.81
C ASP A 54 -13.76 6.94 3.19
N ARG A 55 -12.86 7.36 2.31
CA ARG A 55 -11.42 7.17 2.47
C ARG A 55 -10.74 8.26 3.26
N TRP A 56 -11.28 9.49 3.27
CA TRP A 56 -10.60 10.61 3.92
C TRP A 56 -10.25 10.35 5.39
N PRO A 57 -11.18 9.89 6.25
CA PRO A 57 -10.83 9.60 7.65
C PRO A 57 -9.78 8.49 7.79
N TRP A 58 -9.84 7.50 6.93
CA TRP A 58 -8.88 6.40 6.91
C TRP A 58 -7.48 6.88 6.54
N LEU A 59 -7.36 7.65 5.47
CA LEU A 59 -6.08 8.21 5.03
C LEU A 59 -5.50 9.17 6.06
N ASP A 60 -6.33 9.94 6.73
CA ASP A 60 -5.89 10.85 7.78
C ASP A 60 -5.31 10.09 8.97
N LYS A 61 -5.91 8.96 9.35
CA LYS A 61 -5.37 8.10 10.42
C LYS A 61 -4.00 7.53 10.05
N ILE A 62 -3.84 7.08 8.81
CA ILE A 62 -2.55 6.61 8.32
C ILE A 62 -1.52 7.75 8.37
N GLY A 63 -1.91 8.92 7.88
CA GLY A 63 -1.04 10.11 7.90
C GLY A 63 -0.60 10.48 9.31
N GLU A 64 -1.50 10.42 10.30
CA GLU A 64 -1.19 10.65 11.70
C GLU A 64 -0.13 9.66 12.22
N ARG A 65 -0.25 8.38 11.85
CA ARG A 65 0.71 7.36 12.25
C ARG A 65 2.08 7.59 11.59
N LEU A 66 2.11 8.02 10.34
CA LEU A 66 3.35 8.40 9.67
C LEU A 66 4.00 9.60 10.37
N ALA A 67 3.22 10.63 10.68
CA ALA A 67 3.71 11.85 11.33
C ALA A 67 4.24 11.57 12.74
N ALA A 68 3.56 10.70 13.48
CA ALA A 68 3.92 10.38 14.87
C ALA A 68 5.11 9.43 15.00
N SER A 69 5.57 8.84 13.91
CA SER A 69 6.70 7.90 13.94
C SER A 69 7.98 8.61 14.37
N THR A 70 8.70 8.04 15.32
CA THR A 70 9.96 8.60 15.84
C THR A 70 11.19 7.94 15.22
N ASP A 71 11.09 6.67 14.81
CA ASP A 71 12.22 5.90 14.30
C ASP A 71 12.04 5.46 12.85
N GLY A 72 10.89 5.71 12.28
CA GLY A 72 10.50 5.22 10.99
C GLY A 72 9.39 4.19 11.08
N ILE A 73 8.72 3.93 9.96
CA ILE A 73 7.60 3.00 9.91
C ILE A 73 7.38 2.52 8.48
N VAL A 74 6.90 1.28 8.33
CA VAL A 74 6.40 0.73 7.07
C VAL A 74 4.91 0.50 7.21
N VAL A 75 4.12 1.02 6.27
CA VAL A 75 2.67 0.90 6.27
C VAL A 75 2.21 0.27 4.96
N SER A 76 1.32 -0.72 5.01
CA SER A 76 0.63 -1.19 3.81
C SER A 76 -0.62 -0.33 3.60
N CYS A 77 -0.80 0.17 2.38
CA CYS A 77 -1.96 1.01 2.04
C CYS A 77 -2.18 0.97 0.54
N SER A 78 -3.41 0.74 0.10
CA SER A 78 -3.71 0.68 -1.33
C SER A 78 -3.31 1.95 -2.09
N ALA A 79 -3.60 3.14 -1.54
CA ALA A 79 -3.20 4.45 -2.06
C ALA A 79 -3.45 4.59 -3.58
N LEU A 80 -4.65 4.23 -4.04
CA LEU A 80 -4.94 3.99 -5.46
C LEU A 80 -4.89 5.25 -6.32
N LYS A 81 -5.32 6.39 -5.79
CA LYS A 81 -5.34 7.65 -6.55
C LYS A 81 -4.25 8.60 -6.09
N LYS A 82 -3.81 9.46 -7.01
CA LYS A 82 -2.83 10.50 -6.68
C LYS A 82 -3.32 11.40 -5.53
N ILE A 83 -4.61 11.77 -5.52
CA ILE A 83 -5.16 12.60 -4.44
C ILE A 83 -5.08 11.91 -3.08
N TYR A 84 -5.14 10.58 -3.03
CA TYR A 84 -4.95 9.82 -1.79
C TYR A 84 -3.49 9.88 -1.34
N ARG A 85 -2.56 9.71 -2.26
CA ARG A 85 -1.13 9.78 -1.98
C ARG A 85 -0.70 11.18 -1.56
N ASP A 86 -1.24 12.21 -2.23
CA ASP A 86 -0.97 13.60 -1.86
C ASP A 86 -1.48 13.91 -0.45
N ARG A 87 -2.65 13.38 -0.09
CA ARG A 87 -3.18 13.54 1.26
C ARG A 87 -2.28 12.88 2.31
N LEU A 88 -1.77 11.69 2.01
CA LEU A 88 -0.82 11.01 2.90
C LEU A 88 0.48 11.79 3.05
N ARG A 89 1.01 12.32 1.97
CA ARG A 89 2.24 13.15 2.00
C ARG A 89 2.03 14.40 2.85
N SER A 90 0.90 15.06 2.66
CA SER A 90 0.57 16.27 3.41
C SER A 90 0.38 15.99 4.89
N ALA A 91 -0.37 14.94 5.22
CA ALA A 91 -0.64 14.56 6.60
C ALA A 91 0.62 14.10 7.34
N ALA A 92 1.53 13.43 6.65
CA ALA A 92 2.79 13.00 7.25
C ALA A 92 3.72 14.18 7.59
N GLY A 93 3.62 15.27 6.84
CA GLY A 93 4.46 16.46 7.05
C GLY A 93 5.95 16.22 6.85
N ALA A 94 6.33 15.15 6.13
CA ALA A 94 7.71 14.73 5.90
C ALA A 94 7.75 13.87 4.64
N PRO A 95 8.95 13.65 4.05
CA PRO A 95 9.05 12.79 2.87
C PRO A 95 8.52 11.38 3.13
N VAL A 96 7.72 10.86 2.18
CA VAL A 96 7.16 9.51 2.23
C VAL A 96 7.63 8.75 0.98
N LEU A 97 8.20 7.56 1.19
CA LEU A 97 8.61 6.68 0.11
C LEU A 97 7.46 5.72 -0.21
N PHE A 98 7.22 5.51 -1.50
CA PHE A 98 6.18 4.57 -1.95
C PHE A 98 6.84 3.41 -2.71
N VAL A 99 6.58 2.19 -2.27
CA VAL A 99 6.91 0.98 -3.01
C VAL A 99 5.63 0.52 -3.69
N PHE A 100 5.56 0.67 -5.00
CA PHE A 100 4.38 0.35 -5.79
C PHE A 100 4.48 -1.08 -6.32
N LEU A 101 3.62 -1.95 -5.82
CA LEU A 101 3.51 -3.34 -6.29
C LEU A 101 2.56 -3.38 -7.48
N ASP A 102 3.14 -3.47 -8.68
CA ASP A 102 2.40 -3.38 -9.94
C ASP A 102 2.27 -4.76 -10.60
N GLY A 103 1.09 -5.06 -11.13
CA GLY A 103 0.84 -6.32 -11.82
C GLY A 103 -0.39 -6.26 -12.70
N SER A 104 -0.45 -7.20 -13.67
CA SER A 104 -1.61 -7.35 -14.53
C SER A 104 -2.79 -7.95 -13.76
N PHE A 105 -4.00 -7.82 -14.31
CA PHE A 105 -5.19 -8.45 -13.74
C PHE A 105 -4.98 -9.96 -13.57
N GLU A 106 -4.39 -10.62 -14.56
CA GLU A 106 -4.18 -12.06 -14.54
C GLU A 106 -3.28 -12.50 -13.38
N VAL A 107 -2.17 -11.79 -13.17
CA VAL A 107 -1.23 -12.09 -12.07
C VAL A 107 -1.89 -11.81 -10.73
N LEU A 108 -2.60 -10.70 -10.60
CA LEU A 108 -3.31 -10.33 -9.37
C LEU A 108 -4.40 -11.34 -9.04
N HIS A 109 -5.17 -11.75 -10.02
CA HIS A 109 -6.24 -12.74 -9.85
C HIS A 109 -5.67 -14.09 -9.40
N GLU A 110 -4.57 -14.52 -10.00
CA GLU A 110 -3.87 -15.74 -9.60
C GLU A 110 -3.38 -15.65 -8.14
N HIS A 111 -2.78 -14.54 -7.76
CA HIS A 111 -2.34 -14.32 -6.37
C HIS A 111 -3.49 -14.42 -5.38
N MET A 112 -4.65 -13.86 -5.71
CA MET A 112 -5.84 -13.94 -4.85
C MET A 112 -6.34 -15.37 -4.70
N GLY A 113 -6.28 -16.18 -5.75
CA GLY A 113 -6.70 -17.57 -5.73
C GLY A 113 -5.87 -18.45 -4.79
N HIS A 114 -4.66 -18.03 -4.46
CA HIS A 114 -3.76 -18.76 -3.55
C HIS A 114 -3.80 -18.25 -2.11
N ARG A 115 -4.60 -17.23 -1.82
CA ARG A 115 -4.70 -16.66 -0.46
C ARG A 115 -5.77 -17.37 0.35
N THR A 116 -5.34 -18.11 1.37
CA THR A 116 -6.25 -18.77 2.31
C THR A 116 -6.72 -17.77 3.38
N GLY A 117 -8.02 -17.80 3.68
CA GLY A 117 -8.59 -16.95 4.73
C GLY A 117 -8.80 -15.50 4.34
N HIS A 118 -8.40 -15.10 3.16
CA HIS A 118 -8.67 -13.77 2.62
C HIS A 118 -9.65 -13.90 1.47
N PHE A 119 -10.78 -13.28 1.62
CA PHE A 119 -11.80 -13.27 0.58
C PHE A 119 -12.07 -11.84 0.12
N MET A 120 -11.88 -11.61 -1.19
CA MET A 120 -12.32 -10.38 -1.85
C MET A 120 -12.97 -10.77 -3.16
N PRO A 121 -14.19 -10.32 -3.43
CA PRO A 121 -14.84 -10.60 -4.72
C PRO A 121 -14.00 -10.10 -5.89
N VAL A 122 -14.04 -10.84 -7.00
CA VAL A 122 -13.33 -10.43 -8.24
C VAL A 122 -13.78 -9.04 -8.70
N THR A 123 -15.05 -8.70 -8.48
CA THR A 123 -15.58 -7.37 -8.80
C THR A 123 -14.86 -6.25 -8.03
N MET A 124 -14.41 -6.52 -6.81
CA MET A 124 -13.63 -5.54 -6.03
C MET A 124 -12.23 -5.36 -6.62
N LEU A 125 -11.59 -6.43 -7.07
CA LEU A 125 -10.30 -6.35 -7.75
C LEU A 125 -10.42 -5.53 -9.04
N GLU A 126 -11.44 -5.80 -9.85
CA GLU A 126 -11.70 -5.04 -11.07
C GLU A 126 -11.91 -3.56 -10.77
N SER A 127 -12.68 -3.26 -9.73
CA SER A 127 -12.95 -1.89 -9.27
C SER A 127 -11.65 -1.19 -8.84
N GLN A 128 -10.80 -1.88 -8.11
CA GLN A 128 -9.53 -1.30 -7.64
C GLN A 128 -8.58 -1.04 -8.81
N ILE A 129 -8.49 -1.96 -9.77
CA ILE A 129 -7.66 -1.76 -10.96
C ILE A 129 -8.16 -0.57 -11.77
N ALA A 130 -9.48 -0.44 -11.93
CA ALA A 130 -10.08 0.69 -12.63
C ALA A 130 -9.85 2.02 -11.92
N THR A 131 -9.75 1.99 -10.59
CA THR A 131 -9.52 3.18 -9.77
C THR A 131 -8.04 3.58 -9.72
N LEU A 132 -7.13 2.61 -9.85
CA LEU A 132 -5.70 2.84 -9.71
C LEU A 132 -5.19 3.86 -10.73
N GLU A 133 -4.58 4.92 -10.22
CA GLU A 133 -3.78 5.87 -10.99
C GLU A 133 -2.32 5.55 -10.72
N SER A 134 -1.56 5.20 -11.75
CA SER A 134 -0.16 4.81 -11.58
C SER A 134 0.64 5.93 -10.92
N PRO A 135 1.42 5.62 -9.87
CA PRO A 135 2.27 6.62 -9.23
C PRO A 135 3.61 6.82 -9.93
N VAL A 136 3.87 6.10 -11.01
CA VAL A 136 5.13 6.22 -11.76
C VAL A 136 5.31 7.66 -12.23
N GLY A 137 6.48 8.25 -11.91
CA GLY A 137 6.77 9.65 -12.21
C GLY A 137 6.51 10.60 -11.04
N GLU A 138 5.81 10.16 -10.00
CA GLU A 138 5.67 10.94 -8.77
C GLU A 138 6.95 10.85 -7.93
N PRO A 139 7.21 11.80 -7.02
CA PRO A 139 8.44 11.79 -6.24
C PRO A 139 8.50 10.61 -5.28
N LEU A 140 9.69 10.03 -5.10
CA LEU A 140 9.97 8.97 -4.12
C LEU A 140 9.12 7.72 -4.33
N VAL A 141 8.95 7.29 -5.58
CA VAL A 141 8.20 6.08 -5.94
C VAL A 141 9.14 5.07 -6.59
N PHE A 142 9.10 3.84 -6.10
CA PHE A 142 9.76 2.68 -6.71
C PHE A 142 8.70 1.69 -7.21
N ARG A 143 8.75 1.32 -8.48
CA ARG A 143 7.84 0.33 -9.06
C ARG A 143 8.47 -1.06 -8.99
N ALA A 144 7.76 -2.02 -8.39
CA ALA A 144 8.14 -3.42 -8.36
C ALA A 144 7.12 -4.25 -9.15
N ASP A 145 7.61 -5.18 -9.96
CA ASP A 145 6.76 -6.09 -10.74
C ASP A 145 6.44 -7.33 -9.89
N ILE A 146 5.16 -7.54 -9.60
CA ILE A 146 4.73 -8.66 -8.75
C ILE A 146 4.81 -10.02 -9.45
N ALA A 147 5.16 -10.06 -10.73
CA ALA A 147 5.50 -11.32 -11.40
C ALA A 147 6.84 -11.88 -10.92
N GLU A 148 7.69 -11.03 -10.33
CA GLU A 148 8.95 -11.45 -9.71
C GLU A 148 8.70 -12.15 -8.37
N SER A 149 9.70 -12.86 -7.85
CA SER A 149 9.60 -13.48 -6.53
C SER A 149 9.51 -12.44 -5.42
N VAL A 150 8.91 -12.81 -4.28
CA VAL A 150 8.85 -11.93 -3.11
C VAL A 150 10.25 -11.51 -2.68
N GLU A 151 11.20 -12.43 -2.67
CA GLU A 151 12.60 -12.19 -2.29
C GLU A 151 13.24 -11.12 -3.18
N LYS A 152 12.99 -11.19 -4.49
CA LYS A 152 13.52 -10.20 -5.44
C LYS A 152 12.87 -8.84 -5.25
N ILE A 153 11.55 -8.81 -5.08
CA ILE A 153 10.80 -7.56 -4.83
C ILE A 153 11.34 -6.87 -3.58
N VAL A 154 11.52 -7.61 -2.50
CA VAL A 154 12.03 -7.07 -1.23
C VAL A 154 13.48 -6.59 -1.40
N SER A 155 14.33 -7.38 -2.03
CA SER A 155 15.73 -7.03 -2.25
C SER A 155 15.88 -5.76 -3.09
N ASP A 156 15.15 -5.67 -4.20
CA ASP A 156 15.20 -4.51 -5.08
C ASP A 156 14.63 -3.26 -4.38
N SER A 157 13.56 -3.43 -3.62
CA SER A 157 12.96 -2.34 -2.84
C SER A 157 13.93 -1.80 -1.79
N LEU A 158 14.62 -2.69 -1.07
CA LEU A 158 15.60 -2.30 -0.05
C LEU A 158 16.79 -1.57 -0.68
N GLU A 159 17.26 -2.04 -1.82
CA GLU A 159 18.35 -1.37 -2.55
C GLU A 159 17.94 0.06 -2.91
N TRP A 160 16.74 0.23 -3.44
CA TRP A 160 16.22 1.55 -3.77
C TRP A 160 16.06 2.44 -2.53
N ILE A 161 15.45 1.90 -1.46
CA ILE A 161 15.23 2.65 -0.22
C ILE A 161 16.56 3.17 0.33
N ARG A 162 17.58 2.33 0.34
CA ARG A 162 18.90 2.70 0.86
C ARG A 162 19.63 3.71 -0.02
N SER A 163 19.25 3.82 -1.28
CA SER A 163 19.83 4.78 -2.22
C SER A 163 19.21 6.17 -2.14
N VAL A 164 18.02 6.28 -1.54
CA VAL A 164 17.29 7.55 -1.48
C VAL A 164 17.92 8.48 -0.48
N GLN A 165 18.11 9.73 -0.89
CA GLN A 165 18.56 10.81 -0.02
C GLN A 165 17.37 11.68 0.38
N LEU A 166 17.16 11.81 1.67
CA LEU A 166 16.04 12.57 2.25
C LEU A 166 16.53 13.88 2.87
#